data_073887b05319a8b31b306690d912153e
#
_entry.id   073887b05319a8b31b306690d912153e
#
_cell.length_a   1.000
_cell.length_b   1.000
_cell.length_c   1.000
_cell.angle_alpha   90.00
_cell.angle_beta   90.00
_cell.angle_gamma   90.00
#
_symmetry.space_group_name_H-M   'P 1'
#
loop_
_entity.id
_entity.type
_entity.pdbx_description
1 polymer ?
#
loop_
_entity_poly.entity_id
_entity_poly.type
_entity_poly.pdbx_seq_one_letter_code
_entity_poly.pdbx_strand_id
1 'polypeptide(L)'
;MSALLEPIIIGGKLSLRNRVVMGSMTRNRCIDDGKPGPAQVQHYVDRARDGTGLIVNEGTFVDWTGCDWKFSPFMITSDHSKAWRVVTDAVHEVGGKIFFQAWHTGRCQHDEMPIMKKHGGVVLAPSAVPAMDGKYRDLPGQPGHTHNVVAIDNPKDVIDTYRRSFELARQANFDGVELLAQGGYLPHQFLNSRANKRTDNYGGSVTNRCRFLIELTEAAAEVFGGPEYVCVKINPTDTINDSFVTFEEMKETYNHLIKELVNHRVGIINISRRGTDVTIGTGDFFVASKRPKGYPLPERYDPVLDFGKLVKFAGSPSMLMANHDYTVEEADRLVREQKLDMVTFGRPFIYNPDVINRIMHGVPFAGNDRGSTVHYGPYQTVDENYNDWPTATI
;
A
#
# COMPACT_ATOMS: atom_id res chain seq x y z
N MET A 1 -10.37 15.22 -23.95
CA MET A 1 -9.86 13.92 -23.46
C MET A 1 -9.21 14.17 -22.11
N SER A 2 -9.39 13.29 -21.14
CA SER A 2 -8.80 13.42 -19.79
C SER A 2 -7.28 13.23 -19.87
N ALA A 3 -6.52 14.09 -19.17
CA ALA A 3 -5.07 13.95 -19.03
C ALA A 3 -4.68 12.68 -18.25
N LEU A 4 -5.62 12.11 -17.48
CA LEU A 4 -5.43 10.84 -16.80
C LEU A 4 -5.26 9.66 -17.76
N LEU A 5 -5.79 9.78 -19.00
CA LEU A 5 -5.71 8.73 -20.03
C LEU A 5 -4.47 8.86 -20.92
N GLU A 6 -3.63 9.86 -20.71
CA GLU A 6 -2.36 10.01 -21.42
C GLU A 6 -1.31 9.02 -20.89
N PRO A 7 -0.49 8.43 -21.77
CA PRO A 7 0.59 7.55 -21.35
C PRO A 7 1.63 8.28 -20.52
N ILE A 8 2.40 7.52 -19.73
CA ILE A 8 3.52 8.03 -18.93
C ILE A 8 4.66 7.02 -18.93
N ILE A 9 5.91 7.53 -18.91
CA ILE A 9 7.11 6.69 -18.82
C ILE A 9 7.85 7.06 -17.54
N ILE A 10 8.07 6.08 -16.67
CA ILE A 10 8.74 6.23 -15.39
C ILE A 10 10.21 5.86 -15.56
N GLY A 11 11.10 6.76 -15.13
CA GLY A 11 12.56 6.56 -15.22
C GLY A 11 13.09 6.26 -16.63
N GLY A 12 12.33 6.59 -17.69
CA GLY A 12 12.67 6.29 -19.07
C GLY A 12 12.53 4.82 -19.48
N LYS A 13 12.03 3.94 -18.61
CA LYS A 13 12.01 2.49 -18.83
C LYS A 13 10.62 1.84 -18.62
N LEU A 14 9.90 2.20 -17.57
CA LEU A 14 8.59 1.64 -17.31
C LEU A 14 7.51 2.45 -17.99
N SER A 15 6.98 1.94 -19.10
CA SER A 15 5.89 2.56 -19.85
C SER A 15 4.54 2.11 -19.32
N LEU A 16 3.68 3.06 -18.96
CA LEU A 16 2.29 2.84 -18.60
C LEU A 16 1.37 3.49 -19.63
N ARG A 17 0.28 2.81 -19.98
CA ARG A 17 -0.67 3.26 -20.99
C ARG A 17 -1.52 4.46 -20.58
N ASN A 18 -1.61 4.74 -19.28
CA ASN A 18 -2.23 5.94 -18.72
C ASN A 18 -1.77 6.16 -17.26
N ARG A 19 -2.32 7.20 -16.61
CA ARG A 19 -1.94 7.69 -15.29
C ARG A 19 -2.85 7.20 -14.16
N VAL A 20 -3.80 6.31 -14.47
CA VAL A 20 -4.75 5.76 -13.50
C VAL A 20 -4.20 4.46 -12.92
N VAL A 21 -4.16 4.41 -11.60
CA VAL A 21 -3.62 3.26 -10.85
C VAL A 21 -4.72 2.62 -10.02
N MET A 22 -4.88 1.29 -10.14
CA MET A 22 -5.62 0.50 -9.19
C MET A 22 -4.79 0.35 -7.92
N GLY A 23 -5.20 1.01 -6.84
CA GLY A 23 -4.51 0.94 -5.55
C GLY A 23 -4.68 -0.41 -4.87
N SER A 24 -3.66 -0.79 -4.11
CA SER A 24 -3.71 -1.99 -3.29
C SER A 24 -4.85 -1.95 -2.26
N MET A 25 -5.58 -3.03 -2.20
CA MET A 25 -6.69 -3.23 -1.26
C MET A 25 -6.71 -4.68 -0.81
N THR A 26 -6.72 -4.93 0.50
CA THR A 26 -6.93 -6.26 1.05
C THR A 26 -8.34 -6.75 0.69
N ARG A 27 -8.42 -7.91 0.05
CA ARG A 27 -9.71 -8.50 -0.35
C ARG A 27 -10.01 -9.80 0.39
N ASN A 28 -9.03 -10.38 1.10
CA ASN A 28 -9.19 -11.52 1.99
C ASN A 28 -9.83 -12.75 1.32
N ARG A 29 -9.39 -13.13 0.12
CA ARG A 29 -9.95 -14.24 -0.70
C ARG A 29 -8.95 -15.26 -1.17
N CYS A 30 -7.74 -15.27 -0.61
CA CYS A 30 -6.75 -16.28 -0.95
C CYS A 30 -7.17 -17.67 -0.48
N ILE A 31 -6.64 -18.66 -1.15
CA ILE A 31 -6.80 -20.09 -0.86
C ILE A 31 -5.48 -20.66 -0.32
N ASP A 32 -5.51 -21.86 0.21
CA ASP A 32 -4.32 -22.68 0.53
C ASP A 32 -3.12 -21.90 1.11
N ASP A 33 -3.17 -21.56 2.37
CA ASP A 33 -2.08 -20.83 3.05
C ASP A 33 -1.68 -19.50 2.36
N GLY A 34 -2.66 -18.73 1.88
CA GLY A 34 -2.44 -17.40 1.33
C GLY A 34 -1.97 -17.38 -0.13
N LYS A 35 -2.33 -18.37 -0.92
CA LYS A 35 -2.11 -18.36 -2.37
C LYS A 35 -3.28 -17.69 -3.10
N PRO A 36 -3.03 -16.86 -4.12
CA PRO A 36 -4.10 -16.41 -5.00
C PRO A 36 -4.70 -17.58 -5.76
N GLY A 37 -6.03 -17.56 -5.94
CA GLY A 37 -6.78 -18.56 -6.70
C GLY A 37 -7.35 -17.99 -8.01
N PRO A 38 -8.20 -18.79 -8.72
CA PRO A 38 -8.82 -18.37 -9.98
C PRO A 38 -9.61 -17.05 -9.87
N ALA A 39 -10.24 -16.78 -8.73
CA ALA A 39 -10.98 -15.55 -8.52
C ALA A 39 -10.09 -14.31 -8.57
N GLN A 40 -8.87 -14.36 -8.02
CA GLN A 40 -7.90 -13.26 -8.14
C GLN A 40 -7.41 -13.10 -9.57
N VAL A 41 -7.20 -14.18 -10.32
CA VAL A 41 -6.86 -14.09 -11.74
C VAL A 41 -7.93 -13.28 -12.49
N GLN A 42 -9.20 -13.66 -12.36
CA GLN A 42 -10.31 -12.97 -13.03
C GLN A 42 -10.38 -11.50 -12.60
N HIS A 43 -10.26 -11.24 -11.29
CA HIS A 43 -10.33 -9.88 -10.72
C HIS A 43 -9.31 -8.93 -11.34
N TYR A 44 -8.05 -9.34 -11.40
CA TYR A 44 -6.98 -8.50 -11.92
C TYR A 44 -7.01 -8.41 -13.45
N VAL A 45 -7.36 -9.50 -14.14
CA VAL A 45 -7.49 -9.52 -15.60
C VAL A 45 -8.59 -8.58 -16.10
N ASP A 46 -9.77 -8.55 -15.44
CA ASP A 46 -10.85 -7.68 -15.86
C ASP A 46 -10.44 -6.20 -15.81
N ARG A 47 -9.77 -5.79 -14.75
CA ARG A 47 -9.30 -4.42 -14.58
C ARG A 47 -8.13 -4.08 -15.51
N ALA A 48 -7.26 -5.04 -15.78
CA ALA A 48 -6.20 -4.89 -16.77
C ALA A 48 -6.76 -4.77 -18.18
N ARG A 49 -7.76 -5.60 -18.54
CA ARG A 49 -8.43 -5.59 -19.86
C ARG A 49 -9.18 -4.28 -20.10
N ASP A 50 -9.80 -3.70 -19.08
CA ASP A 50 -10.44 -2.37 -19.15
C ASP A 50 -9.45 -1.25 -19.48
N GLY A 51 -8.16 -1.45 -19.27
CA GLY A 51 -7.15 -0.47 -19.64
C GLY A 51 -6.43 0.20 -18.47
N THR A 52 -6.54 -0.28 -17.24
CA THR A 52 -5.83 0.28 -16.08
C THR A 52 -4.34 0.44 -16.34
N GLY A 53 -3.79 1.64 -16.09
CA GLY A 53 -2.39 1.97 -16.36
C GLY A 53 -1.40 1.15 -15.54
N LEU A 54 -1.65 1.03 -14.26
CA LEU A 54 -0.90 0.18 -13.33
C LEU A 54 -1.84 -0.45 -12.30
N ILE A 55 -1.65 -1.70 -12.01
CA ILE A 55 -2.29 -2.38 -10.89
C ILE A 55 -1.27 -2.56 -9.77
N VAL A 56 -1.59 -2.17 -8.56
CA VAL A 56 -0.88 -2.61 -7.36
C VAL A 56 -1.71 -3.70 -6.72
N ASN A 57 -1.17 -4.92 -6.62
CA ASN A 57 -1.91 -6.05 -6.07
C ASN A 57 -2.33 -5.81 -4.61
N GLU A 58 -3.21 -6.63 -4.09
CA GLU A 58 -3.56 -6.59 -2.66
C GLU A 58 -2.33 -6.78 -1.77
N GLY A 59 -2.33 -6.13 -0.58
CA GLY A 59 -1.22 -6.21 0.36
C GLY A 59 -0.82 -7.65 0.63
N THR A 60 0.44 -7.98 0.33
CA THR A 60 0.97 -9.34 0.34
C THR A 60 2.06 -9.44 1.38
N PHE A 61 1.90 -10.37 2.32
CA PHE A 61 2.80 -10.49 3.45
C PHE A 61 4.14 -11.12 3.07
N VAL A 62 5.22 -10.48 3.51
CA VAL A 62 6.60 -10.90 3.26
C VAL A 62 7.10 -11.89 4.29
N ASP A 63 6.39 -12.05 5.41
CA ASP A 63 6.72 -12.97 6.50
C ASP A 63 5.45 -13.43 7.24
N TRP A 64 5.50 -14.62 7.84
CA TRP A 64 4.41 -15.16 8.65
C TRP A 64 4.09 -14.28 9.84
N THR A 65 5.11 -13.69 10.46
CA THR A 65 4.97 -12.79 11.61
C THR A 65 4.29 -11.47 11.29
N GLY A 66 4.25 -11.11 10.00
CA GLY A 66 3.62 -9.89 9.51
C GLY A 66 2.14 -10.00 9.15
N CYS A 67 1.55 -11.19 9.15
CA CYS A 67 0.19 -11.44 8.65
C CYS A 67 -0.88 -11.19 9.70
N ASP A 68 -1.86 -10.35 9.38
CA ASP A 68 -2.99 -10.04 10.25
C ASP A 68 -4.38 -10.37 9.68
N TRP A 69 -4.46 -11.00 8.50
CA TRP A 69 -5.69 -11.40 7.83
C TRP A 69 -5.67 -12.86 7.41
N LYS A 70 -6.79 -13.56 7.64
CA LYS A 70 -6.88 -15.02 7.46
C LYS A 70 -6.64 -15.49 6.02
N PHE A 71 -7.19 -14.77 5.05
CA PHE A 71 -7.15 -15.15 3.63
C PHE A 71 -6.41 -14.10 2.77
N SER A 72 -5.46 -13.40 3.37
CA SER A 72 -4.55 -12.51 2.63
C SER A 72 -3.37 -13.27 2.05
N PRO A 73 -2.81 -12.76 0.94
CA PRO A 73 -1.74 -13.46 0.26
C PRO A 73 -0.39 -13.34 0.97
N PHE A 74 0.45 -14.33 0.68
CA PHE A 74 1.86 -14.35 1.05
C PHE A 74 2.78 -14.37 -0.17
N MET A 75 4.03 -13.93 0.04
CA MET A 75 5.14 -14.09 -0.89
C MET A 75 6.37 -14.58 -0.12
N ILE A 76 6.32 -15.82 0.39
CA ILE A 76 7.32 -16.37 1.33
C ILE A 76 7.98 -17.63 0.77
N THR A 77 7.28 -18.37 -0.09
CA THR A 77 7.76 -19.64 -0.67
C THR A 77 7.67 -19.63 -2.19
N SER A 78 8.38 -20.56 -2.84
CA SER A 78 8.27 -20.77 -4.28
C SER A 78 6.86 -21.11 -4.75
N ASP A 79 6.03 -21.72 -3.90
CA ASP A 79 4.66 -22.06 -4.26
C ASP A 79 3.75 -20.84 -4.27
N HIS A 80 3.99 -19.87 -3.38
CA HIS A 80 3.35 -18.54 -3.48
C HIS A 80 3.75 -17.84 -4.78
N SER A 81 5.05 -17.85 -5.12
CA SER A 81 5.55 -17.26 -6.36
C SER A 81 4.91 -17.89 -7.60
N LYS A 82 4.81 -19.23 -7.67
CA LYS A 82 4.14 -19.94 -8.77
C LYS A 82 2.65 -19.58 -8.88
N ALA A 83 1.94 -19.46 -7.75
CA ALA A 83 0.52 -19.10 -7.73
C ALA A 83 0.33 -17.66 -8.22
N TRP A 84 1.14 -16.71 -7.77
CA TRP A 84 1.12 -15.35 -8.26
C TRP A 84 1.51 -15.23 -9.73
N ARG A 85 2.41 -16.10 -10.22
CA ARG A 85 2.80 -16.12 -11.63
C ARG A 85 1.61 -16.34 -12.56
N VAL A 86 0.66 -17.17 -12.17
CA VAL A 86 -0.58 -17.37 -12.95
C VAL A 86 -1.37 -16.06 -13.07
N VAL A 87 -1.42 -15.26 -12.00
CA VAL A 87 -2.11 -13.96 -12.01
C VAL A 87 -1.37 -12.95 -12.89
N THR A 88 -0.06 -12.81 -12.71
CA THR A 88 0.74 -11.80 -13.42
C THR A 88 0.82 -12.09 -14.92
N ASP A 89 1.03 -13.36 -15.31
CA ASP A 89 1.07 -13.77 -16.71
C ASP A 89 -0.29 -13.46 -17.39
N ALA A 90 -1.43 -13.76 -16.73
CA ALA A 90 -2.76 -13.46 -17.26
C ALA A 90 -3.02 -11.94 -17.38
N VAL A 91 -2.51 -11.12 -16.45
CA VAL A 91 -2.56 -9.65 -16.53
C VAL A 91 -1.73 -9.15 -17.72
N HIS A 92 -0.55 -9.73 -17.95
CA HIS A 92 0.33 -9.37 -19.06
C HIS A 92 -0.26 -9.76 -20.42
N GLU A 93 -0.94 -10.91 -20.52
CA GLU A 93 -1.63 -11.34 -21.75
C GLU A 93 -2.65 -10.33 -22.26
N VAL A 94 -3.24 -9.51 -21.40
CA VAL A 94 -4.14 -8.41 -21.78
C VAL A 94 -3.44 -7.05 -21.77
N GLY A 95 -2.11 -7.03 -21.76
CA GLY A 95 -1.28 -5.81 -21.85
C GLY A 95 -1.24 -4.98 -20.55
N GLY A 96 -1.63 -5.55 -19.40
CA GLY A 96 -1.58 -4.89 -18.10
C GLY A 96 -0.17 -4.81 -17.52
N LYS A 97 -0.01 -3.96 -16.49
CA LYS A 97 1.17 -3.87 -15.65
C LYS A 97 0.76 -4.05 -14.19
N ILE A 98 1.53 -4.85 -13.43
CA ILE A 98 1.19 -5.18 -12.06
C ILE A 98 2.41 -5.10 -11.13
N PHE A 99 2.28 -4.34 -10.04
CA PHE A 99 3.26 -4.22 -8.96
C PHE A 99 2.86 -5.08 -7.77
N PHE A 100 3.87 -5.64 -7.12
CA PHE A 100 3.76 -6.37 -5.86
C PHE A 100 3.72 -5.39 -4.69
N GLN A 101 2.68 -5.39 -3.83
CA GLN A 101 2.72 -4.62 -2.59
C GLN A 101 3.29 -5.46 -1.45
N ALA A 102 4.48 -5.11 -0.98
CA ALA A 102 5.16 -5.75 0.14
C ALA A 102 4.64 -5.22 1.48
N TRP A 103 4.14 -6.12 2.34
CA TRP A 103 3.50 -5.77 3.60
C TRP A 103 4.03 -6.59 4.78
N HIS A 104 4.23 -5.91 5.91
CA HIS A 104 4.49 -6.51 7.22
C HIS A 104 3.88 -5.60 8.28
N THR A 105 2.99 -6.14 9.10
CA THR A 105 2.21 -5.34 10.07
C THR A 105 3.04 -4.82 11.25
N GLY A 106 4.19 -5.44 11.55
CA GLY A 106 4.97 -5.07 12.71
C GLY A 106 4.17 -5.20 14.00
N ARG A 107 4.21 -4.20 14.89
CA ARG A 107 3.47 -4.18 16.17
C ARG A 107 1.94 -4.17 16.02
N CYS A 108 1.44 -3.99 14.80
CA CYS A 108 0.01 -4.08 14.49
C CYS A 108 -0.44 -5.53 14.26
N GLN A 109 0.17 -6.47 14.95
CA GLN A 109 -0.08 -7.90 14.96
C GLN A 109 -0.62 -8.34 16.32
N HIS A 110 -1.14 -9.55 16.38
CA HIS A 110 -1.56 -10.19 17.61
C HIS A 110 -0.98 -11.61 17.71
N ASP A 111 -0.33 -11.94 18.81
CA ASP A 111 0.31 -13.23 19.06
C ASP A 111 -0.69 -14.40 19.15
N GLU A 112 -1.97 -14.12 19.43
CA GLU A 112 -3.06 -15.10 19.40
C GLU A 112 -3.58 -15.43 17.98
N MET A 113 -3.13 -14.73 16.93
CA MET A 113 -3.53 -15.05 15.56
C MET A 113 -3.15 -16.50 15.20
N PRO A 114 -4.06 -17.27 14.56
CA PRO A 114 -3.79 -18.67 14.22
C PRO A 114 -2.51 -18.87 13.42
N ILE A 115 -2.20 -17.95 12.50
CA ILE A 115 -0.98 -17.99 11.69
C ILE A 115 0.28 -17.82 12.54
N MET A 116 0.24 -16.94 13.57
CA MET A 116 1.34 -16.75 14.50
C MET A 116 1.62 -18.01 15.32
N LYS A 117 0.55 -18.63 15.84
CA LYS A 117 0.65 -19.88 16.60
C LYS A 117 1.16 -21.04 15.74
N LYS A 118 0.66 -21.16 14.50
CA LYS A 118 1.06 -22.21 13.55
C LYS A 118 2.56 -22.18 13.24
N HIS A 119 3.15 -20.99 13.13
CA HIS A 119 4.54 -20.80 12.74
C HIS A 119 5.49 -20.44 13.90
N GLY A 120 4.99 -20.40 15.13
CA GLY A 120 5.80 -20.08 16.32
C GLY A 120 6.38 -18.65 16.28
N GLY A 121 5.70 -17.73 15.60
CA GLY A 121 6.19 -16.38 15.40
C GLY A 121 6.02 -15.48 16.62
N VAL A 122 6.77 -14.39 16.65
CA VAL A 122 6.67 -13.29 17.63
C VAL A 122 6.27 -12.00 16.93
N VAL A 123 5.61 -11.11 17.67
CA VAL A 123 5.23 -9.79 17.14
C VAL A 123 6.44 -8.87 17.18
N LEU A 124 6.96 -8.53 16.00
CA LEU A 124 8.17 -7.75 15.81
C LEU A 124 7.87 -6.26 15.62
N ALA A 125 8.73 -5.42 16.21
CA ALA A 125 8.70 -3.97 15.98
C ALA A 125 10.11 -3.37 16.10
N PRO A 126 10.34 -2.11 15.70
CA PRO A 126 11.62 -1.44 15.91
C PRO A 126 12.04 -1.44 17.39
N SER A 127 11.08 -1.36 18.29
CA SER A 127 11.27 -1.38 19.76
C SER A 127 10.10 -2.11 20.40
N ALA A 128 10.29 -2.64 21.63
CA ALA A 128 9.23 -3.32 22.39
C ALA A 128 8.18 -2.33 22.92
N VAL A 129 7.51 -1.62 22.03
CA VAL A 129 6.48 -0.62 22.32
C VAL A 129 5.19 -1.04 21.63
N PRO A 130 4.15 -1.49 22.37
CA PRO A 130 2.85 -1.85 21.83
C PRO A 130 2.16 -0.65 21.15
N ALA A 131 1.31 -0.91 20.16
CA ALA A 131 0.40 0.10 19.64
C ALA A 131 -0.75 0.31 20.64
N MET A 132 -1.15 1.58 20.85
CA MET A 132 -2.19 1.92 21.84
C MET A 132 -3.60 1.59 21.35
N ASP A 133 -3.87 1.83 20.07
CA ASP A 133 -5.20 1.64 19.51
C ASP A 133 -5.33 0.27 18.82
N GLY A 134 -6.50 -0.35 19.00
CA GLY A 134 -6.81 -1.60 18.35
C GLY A 134 -7.28 -1.44 16.92
N LYS A 135 -6.66 -2.13 15.99
CA LYS A 135 -7.25 -2.43 14.69
C LYS A 135 -8.27 -3.56 14.87
N TYR A 136 -9.37 -3.53 14.07
CA TYR A 136 -10.27 -4.67 14.00
C TYR A 136 -9.50 -5.95 13.68
N ARG A 137 -9.75 -7.00 14.47
CA ARG A 137 -9.18 -8.34 14.29
C ARG A 137 -10.30 -9.37 14.35
N ASP A 138 -10.17 -10.39 13.56
CA ASP A 138 -11.05 -11.56 13.62
C ASP A 138 -10.62 -12.51 14.75
N LEU A 139 -10.54 -11.95 15.97
CA LEU A 139 -10.19 -12.66 17.21
C LEU A 139 -11.21 -12.32 18.28
N PRO A 140 -12.27 -13.13 18.45
CA PRO A 140 -13.31 -12.88 19.44
C PRO A 140 -12.75 -12.71 20.86
N GLY A 141 -13.12 -11.63 21.54
CA GLY A 141 -12.73 -11.35 22.92
C GLY A 141 -11.28 -10.86 23.11
N GLN A 142 -10.53 -10.65 22.03
CA GLN A 142 -9.15 -10.14 22.11
C GLN A 142 -9.09 -8.64 21.76
N PRO A 143 -8.18 -7.86 22.39
CA PRO A 143 -7.90 -6.50 21.95
C PRO A 143 -7.27 -6.50 20.55
N GLY A 144 -7.32 -5.38 19.85
CA GLY A 144 -6.85 -5.26 18.47
C GLY A 144 -5.37 -5.59 18.26
N HIS A 145 -4.49 -5.23 19.22
CA HIS A 145 -3.05 -5.49 19.16
C HIS A 145 -2.54 -6.18 20.41
N THR A 146 -1.42 -6.93 20.27
CA THR A 146 -0.78 -7.55 21.43
C THR A 146 0.02 -6.55 22.26
N HIS A 147 0.19 -6.84 23.55
CA HIS A 147 1.17 -6.19 24.43
C HIS A 147 2.54 -6.90 24.41
N ASN A 148 2.63 -8.10 23.83
CA ASN A 148 3.84 -8.93 23.76
C ASN A 148 4.69 -8.58 22.52
N VAL A 149 5.09 -7.33 22.41
CA VAL A 149 5.90 -6.86 21.28
C VAL A 149 7.39 -7.06 21.57
N VAL A 150 8.10 -7.68 20.64
CA VAL A 150 9.54 -7.94 20.72
C VAL A 150 10.28 -6.96 19.81
N ALA A 151 11.31 -6.32 20.36
CA ALA A 151 12.19 -5.46 19.57
C ALA A 151 12.98 -6.28 18.54
N ILE A 152 13.03 -5.81 17.31
CA ILE A 152 13.92 -6.36 16.27
C ILE A 152 15.36 -6.16 16.73
N ASP A 153 16.10 -7.24 16.85
CA ASP A 153 17.51 -7.20 17.25
C ASP A 153 18.34 -6.55 16.13
N ASN A 154 18.37 -7.16 14.96
CA ASN A 154 19.09 -6.65 13.80
C ASN A 154 18.11 -6.31 12.65
N PRO A 155 17.88 -5.02 12.33
CA PRO A 155 16.99 -4.65 11.24
C PRO A 155 17.37 -5.19 9.85
N LYS A 156 18.66 -5.53 9.63
CA LYS A 156 19.12 -6.12 8.37
C LYS A 156 18.52 -7.49 8.10
N ASP A 157 18.25 -8.29 9.13
CA ASP A 157 17.64 -9.62 8.96
C ASP A 157 16.20 -9.50 8.45
N VAL A 158 15.50 -8.42 8.84
CA VAL A 158 14.17 -8.11 8.33
C VAL A 158 14.24 -7.60 6.89
N ILE A 159 15.24 -6.76 6.57
CA ILE A 159 15.49 -6.32 5.19
C ILE A 159 15.77 -7.52 4.28
N ASP A 160 16.55 -8.50 4.74
CA ASP A 160 16.81 -9.75 4.00
C ASP A 160 15.54 -10.60 3.83
N THR A 161 14.62 -10.56 4.79
CA THR A 161 13.30 -11.21 4.65
C THR A 161 12.49 -10.55 3.54
N TYR A 162 12.44 -9.22 3.49
CA TYR A 162 11.82 -8.49 2.37
C TYR A 162 12.52 -8.78 1.05
N ARG A 163 13.86 -8.81 1.01
CA ARG A 163 14.64 -9.13 -0.20
C ARG A 163 14.25 -10.48 -0.78
N ARG A 164 14.16 -11.53 0.04
CA ARG A 164 13.70 -12.86 -0.39
C ARG A 164 12.30 -12.81 -1.00
N SER A 165 11.40 -12.03 -0.39
CA SER A 165 10.06 -11.84 -0.92
C SER A 165 10.07 -11.08 -2.27
N PHE A 166 10.94 -10.08 -2.43
CA PHE A 166 11.11 -9.37 -3.71
C PHE A 166 11.62 -10.31 -4.81
N GLU A 167 12.59 -11.19 -4.49
CA GLU A 167 13.10 -12.20 -5.43
C GLU A 167 12.01 -13.16 -5.89
N LEU A 168 11.16 -13.62 -4.97
CA LEU A 168 10.00 -14.45 -5.28
C LEU A 168 8.97 -13.69 -6.13
N ALA A 169 8.72 -12.42 -5.84
CA ALA A 169 7.82 -11.58 -6.64
C ALA A 169 8.40 -11.33 -8.04
N ARG A 170 9.70 -11.13 -8.17
CA ARG A 170 10.37 -11.03 -9.48
C ARG A 170 10.26 -12.33 -10.27
N GLN A 171 10.43 -13.49 -9.63
CA GLN A 171 10.19 -14.82 -10.23
C GLN A 171 8.73 -15.02 -10.63
N ALA A 172 7.79 -14.46 -9.86
CA ALA A 172 6.37 -14.42 -10.19
C ALA A 172 6.02 -13.41 -11.30
N ASN A 173 7.02 -12.80 -11.96
CA ASN A 173 6.85 -11.89 -13.09
C ASN A 173 6.13 -10.57 -12.76
N PHE A 174 6.17 -10.09 -11.51
CA PHE A 174 5.73 -8.73 -11.20
C PHE A 174 6.63 -7.70 -11.91
N ASP A 175 6.03 -6.60 -12.41
CA ASP A 175 6.74 -5.53 -13.10
C ASP A 175 7.54 -4.63 -12.16
N GLY A 176 7.21 -4.62 -10.87
CA GLY A 176 7.84 -3.79 -9.84
C GLY A 176 7.24 -4.05 -8.47
N VAL A 177 7.57 -3.18 -7.51
CA VAL A 177 7.14 -3.31 -6.11
C VAL A 177 6.66 -1.99 -5.53
N GLU A 178 5.60 -2.04 -4.72
CA GLU A 178 5.20 -0.95 -3.83
C GLU A 178 5.55 -1.31 -2.38
N LEU A 179 6.39 -0.49 -1.72
CA LEU A 179 6.71 -0.61 -0.31
C LEU A 179 5.64 0.10 0.52
N LEU A 180 4.97 -0.62 1.40
CA LEU A 180 3.88 -0.08 2.23
C LEU A 180 4.45 0.55 3.52
N ALA A 181 4.72 1.86 3.49
CA ALA A 181 5.26 2.62 4.61
C ALA A 181 4.21 3.59 5.22
N GLN A 182 2.99 3.09 5.43
CA GLN A 182 1.87 3.82 6.05
C GLN A 182 1.08 2.91 6.99
N GLY A 183 -0.02 3.39 7.56
CA GLY A 183 -0.96 2.60 8.36
C GLY A 183 -0.41 2.14 9.71
N GLY A 184 0.69 2.71 10.18
CA GLY A 184 1.36 2.23 11.40
C GLY A 184 2.05 0.87 11.23
N TYR A 185 2.26 0.39 9.98
CA TYR A 185 2.93 -0.88 9.68
C TYR A 185 4.45 -0.79 9.81
N LEU A 186 5.16 -1.91 9.69
CA LEU A 186 6.55 -2.02 10.11
C LEU A 186 7.48 -0.93 9.52
N PRO A 187 7.51 -0.61 8.22
CA PRO A 187 8.36 0.47 7.74
C PRO A 187 7.97 1.85 8.29
N HIS A 188 6.66 2.10 8.49
CA HIS A 188 6.15 3.33 9.12
C HIS A 188 6.55 3.42 10.60
N GLN A 189 6.61 2.28 11.31
CA GLN A 189 7.04 2.23 12.72
C GLN A 189 8.49 2.69 12.90
N PHE A 190 9.38 2.40 11.94
CA PHE A 190 10.75 2.90 11.98
C PHE A 190 10.82 4.43 11.85
N LEU A 191 9.96 5.04 11.02
CA LEU A 191 9.90 6.50 10.84
C LEU A 191 9.40 7.25 12.08
N ASN A 192 8.58 6.60 12.90
CA ASN A 192 7.82 7.21 13.99
C ASN A 192 8.58 7.13 15.33
N SER A 193 8.94 8.29 15.93
CA SER A 193 9.69 8.36 17.20
C SER A 193 8.92 7.77 18.39
N ARG A 194 7.60 7.66 18.30
CA ARG A 194 6.75 7.06 19.35
C ARG A 194 6.86 5.53 19.36
N ALA A 195 7.02 4.92 18.17
CA ALA A 195 7.19 3.47 17.99
C ALA A 195 8.66 3.05 18.03
N ASN A 196 9.55 3.88 17.51
CA ASN A 196 10.98 3.62 17.40
C ASN A 196 11.77 4.32 18.51
N LYS A 197 12.17 3.56 19.51
CA LYS A 197 13.01 3.99 20.65
C LYS A 197 14.46 3.50 20.55
N ARG A 198 14.87 3.07 19.36
CA ARG A 198 16.25 2.60 19.13
C ARG A 198 17.27 3.73 19.29
N THR A 199 18.47 3.35 19.73
CA THR A 199 19.61 4.25 19.92
C THR A 199 20.78 3.93 18.98
N ASP A 200 20.58 2.95 18.10
CA ASP A 200 21.53 2.56 17.06
C ASP A 200 21.29 3.35 15.75
N ASN A 201 21.89 2.88 14.66
CA ASN A 201 21.81 3.51 13.34
C ASN A 201 20.41 3.49 12.71
N TYR A 202 19.41 2.87 13.33
CA TYR A 202 18.03 2.81 12.86
C TYR A 202 17.04 3.60 13.73
N GLY A 203 17.53 4.38 14.71
CA GLY A 203 16.70 5.15 15.62
C GLY A 203 17.32 6.49 16.04
N GLY A 204 16.59 7.26 16.85
CA GLY A 204 16.98 8.57 17.32
C GLY A 204 16.81 9.66 16.26
N SER A 205 17.84 10.00 15.50
CA SER A 205 17.79 11.06 14.48
C SER A 205 16.84 10.72 13.32
N VAL A 206 16.34 11.75 12.63
CA VAL A 206 15.49 11.58 11.43
C VAL A 206 16.18 10.71 10.37
N THR A 207 17.45 10.96 10.10
CA THR A 207 18.24 10.16 9.15
C THR A 207 18.26 8.68 9.54
N ASN A 208 18.49 8.38 10.81
CA ASN A 208 18.51 6.99 11.29
C ASN A 208 17.12 6.34 11.23
N ARG A 209 16.06 7.06 11.59
CA ARG A 209 14.69 6.54 11.49
C ARG A 209 14.28 6.25 10.04
N CYS A 210 14.77 7.01 9.07
CA CYS A 210 14.49 6.78 7.65
C CYS A 210 15.34 5.65 7.04
N ARG A 211 16.47 5.28 7.65
CA ARG A 211 17.42 4.31 7.11
C ARG A 211 16.81 2.98 6.72
N PHE A 212 15.95 2.41 7.56
CA PHE A 212 15.31 1.12 7.28
C PHE A 212 14.53 1.14 5.96
N LEU A 213 13.73 2.18 5.73
CA LEU A 213 12.94 2.29 4.50
C LEU A 213 13.82 2.58 3.27
N ILE A 214 14.88 3.36 3.44
CA ILE A 214 15.85 3.60 2.35
C ILE A 214 16.57 2.31 1.96
N GLU A 215 17.08 1.53 2.92
CA GLU A 215 17.72 0.24 2.64
C GLU A 215 16.74 -0.79 2.02
N LEU A 216 15.46 -0.79 2.43
CA LEU A 216 14.42 -1.58 1.74
C LEU A 216 14.24 -1.14 0.28
N THR A 217 14.28 0.17 0.03
CA THR A 217 14.15 0.75 -1.32
C THR A 217 15.33 0.34 -2.21
N GLU A 218 16.54 0.36 -1.67
CA GLU A 218 17.76 -0.09 -2.36
C GLU A 218 17.68 -1.59 -2.68
N ALA A 219 17.29 -2.41 -1.70
CA ALA A 219 17.11 -3.85 -1.90
C ALA A 219 16.06 -4.16 -2.98
N ALA A 220 14.95 -3.41 -3.00
CA ALA A 220 13.91 -3.55 -4.01
C ALA A 220 14.42 -3.15 -5.41
N ALA A 221 15.13 -2.02 -5.51
CA ALA A 221 15.70 -1.54 -6.77
C ALA A 221 16.73 -2.54 -7.35
N GLU A 222 17.56 -3.12 -6.50
CA GLU A 222 18.53 -4.15 -6.91
C GLU A 222 17.82 -5.37 -7.50
N VAL A 223 16.82 -5.91 -6.82
CA VAL A 223 16.10 -7.12 -7.24
C VAL A 223 15.29 -6.89 -8.52
N PHE A 224 14.60 -5.75 -8.64
CA PHE A 224 13.79 -5.44 -9.82
C PHE A 224 14.56 -4.84 -10.99
N GLY A 225 15.85 -4.55 -10.81
CA GLY A 225 16.76 -4.09 -11.87
C GLY A 225 16.75 -2.59 -12.13
N GLY A 226 16.25 -1.80 -11.17
CA GLY A 226 16.32 -0.34 -11.19
C GLY A 226 15.31 0.33 -10.27
N PRO A 227 15.61 1.56 -9.81
CA PRO A 227 14.73 2.31 -8.92
C PRO A 227 13.41 2.75 -9.59
N GLU A 228 13.35 2.77 -10.91
CA GLU A 228 12.14 3.07 -11.68
C GLU A 228 11.01 2.05 -11.47
N TYR A 229 11.33 0.84 -11.01
CA TYR A 229 10.39 -0.24 -10.71
C TYR A 229 9.97 -0.26 -9.23
N VAL A 230 10.36 0.76 -8.46
CA VAL A 230 10.03 0.88 -7.04
C VAL A 230 9.04 2.02 -6.82
N CYS A 231 7.96 1.71 -6.12
CA CYS A 231 7.01 2.67 -5.55
C CYS A 231 7.15 2.66 -4.03
N VAL A 232 7.15 3.83 -3.40
CA VAL A 232 7.09 3.95 -1.95
C VAL A 232 5.81 4.66 -1.56
N LYS A 233 4.94 3.95 -0.84
CA LYS A 233 3.65 4.48 -0.37
C LYS A 233 3.76 4.96 1.07
N ILE A 234 3.50 6.24 1.27
CA ILE A 234 3.58 6.93 2.55
C ILE A 234 2.29 7.67 2.89
N ASN A 235 2.02 7.84 4.17
CA ASN A 235 0.92 8.66 4.67
C ASN A 235 1.40 9.55 5.82
N PRO A 236 1.83 10.79 5.53
CA PRO A 236 2.35 11.70 6.55
C PRO A 236 1.36 12.04 7.66
N THR A 237 0.06 12.08 7.33
CA THR A 237 -1.00 12.49 8.26
C THR A 237 -1.71 11.34 8.95
N ASP A 238 -1.19 10.12 8.82
CA ASP A 238 -1.83 8.93 9.36
C ASP A 238 -1.92 8.93 10.89
N THR A 239 -2.96 8.28 11.42
CA THR A 239 -3.18 8.15 12.86
C THR A 239 -3.55 6.73 13.27
N ILE A 240 -3.95 5.89 12.30
CA ILE A 240 -4.33 4.50 12.56
C ILE A 240 -3.17 3.74 13.22
N ASN A 241 -3.50 2.81 14.11
CA ASN A 241 -2.52 1.97 14.79
C ASN A 241 -1.48 2.76 15.59
N ASP A 242 -1.90 3.87 16.23
CA ASP A 242 -1.03 4.73 17.03
C ASP A 242 0.17 5.30 16.24
N SER A 243 -0.05 5.63 14.97
CA SER A 243 1.01 6.07 14.07
C SER A 243 1.21 7.60 14.02
N PHE A 244 0.42 8.38 14.74
CA PHE A 244 0.50 9.83 14.76
C PHE A 244 1.77 10.35 15.47
N VAL A 245 2.25 11.48 14.99
CA VAL A 245 3.34 12.29 15.60
C VAL A 245 2.96 13.77 15.56
N THR A 246 3.76 14.65 16.16
CA THR A 246 3.53 16.10 16.05
C THR A 246 3.67 16.56 14.61
N PHE A 247 3.10 17.73 14.29
CA PHE A 247 3.23 18.32 12.95
C PHE A 247 4.69 18.59 12.59
N GLU A 248 5.47 19.08 13.54
CA GLU A 248 6.88 19.39 13.39
C GLU A 248 7.71 18.13 13.06
N GLU A 249 7.52 17.05 13.83
CA GLU A 249 8.20 15.77 13.57
C GLU A 249 7.79 15.20 12.21
N MET A 250 6.50 15.25 11.88
CA MET A 250 6.00 14.83 10.58
C MET A 250 6.69 15.61 9.45
N LYS A 251 6.74 16.94 9.55
CA LYS A 251 7.38 17.79 8.54
C LYS A 251 8.86 17.47 8.40
N GLU A 252 9.58 17.34 9.50
CA GLU A 252 11.00 17.04 9.50
C GLU A 252 11.28 15.66 8.87
N THR A 253 10.55 14.64 9.31
CA THR A 253 10.75 13.26 8.87
C THR A 253 10.44 13.09 7.38
N TYR A 254 9.29 13.57 6.92
CA TYR A 254 8.89 13.38 5.51
C TYR A 254 9.61 14.32 4.55
N ASN A 255 10.04 15.51 4.98
CA ASN A 255 10.94 16.36 4.19
C ASN A 255 12.28 15.65 3.93
N HIS A 256 12.86 15.01 4.95
CA HIS A 256 14.09 14.26 4.80
C HIS A 256 13.87 13.01 3.94
N LEU A 257 12.90 12.18 4.30
CA LEU A 257 12.60 10.93 3.61
C LEU A 257 12.36 11.13 2.11
N ILE A 258 11.50 12.08 1.73
CA ILE A 258 11.15 12.29 0.32
C ILE A 258 12.36 12.78 -0.48
N LYS A 259 13.19 13.64 0.11
CA LYS A 259 14.45 14.07 -0.54
C LYS A 259 15.38 12.87 -0.78
N GLU A 260 15.53 11.99 0.22
CA GLU A 260 16.33 10.78 0.06
C GLU A 260 15.75 9.82 -0.99
N LEU A 261 14.43 9.62 -1.03
CA LEU A 261 13.80 8.81 -2.06
C LEU A 261 14.04 9.37 -3.48
N VAL A 262 13.98 10.69 -3.64
CA VAL A 262 14.30 11.36 -4.92
C VAL A 262 15.79 11.22 -5.25
N ASN A 263 16.68 11.38 -4.27
CA ASN A 263 18.12 11.20 -4.45
C ASN A 263 18.45 9.76 -4.90
N HIS A 264 17.74 8.76 -4.37
CA HIS A 264 17.82 7.35 -4.78
C HIS A 264 17.05 7.04 -6.08
N ARG A 265 16.50 8.07 -6.73
CA ARG A 265 15.81 8.00 -8.03
C ARG A 265 14.59 7.06 -8.04
N VAL A 266 13.92 6.89 -6.89
CA VAL A 266 12.72 6.06 -6.76
C VAL A 266 11.71 6.45 -7.83
N GLY A 267 11.21 5.47 -8.58
CA GLY A 267 10.34 5.71 -9.72
C GLY A 267 9.03 6.40 -9.36
N ILE A 268 8.38 5.95 -8.27
CA ILE A 268 7.08 6.46 -7.85
C ILE A 268 7.09 6.75 -6.34
N ILE A 269 6.73 7.96 -5.94
CA ILE A 269 6.45 8.33 -4.56
C ILE A 269 4.94 8.54 -4.44
N ASN A 270 4.28 7.63 -3.70
CA ASN A 270 2.82 7.60 -3.54
C ASN A 270 2.45 8.21 -2.19
N ILE A 271 1.87 9.40 -2.18
CA ILE A 271 1.50 10.13 -0.97
C ILE A 271 -0.02 10.05 -0.76
N SER A 272 -0.44 9.54 0.40
CA SER A 272 -1.85 9.58 0.81
C SER A 272 -2.22 10.98 1.29
N ARG A 273 -3.34 11.51 0.78
CA ARG A 273 -3.81 12.86 1.08
C ARG A 273 -4.32 13.03 2.50
N ARG A 274 -4.87 11.97 3.09
CA ARG A 274 -5.48 12.02 4.42
C ARG A 274 -5.07 10.81 5.25
N GLY A 275 -5.07 10.99 6.57
CA GLY A 275 -4.98 9.89 7.51
C GLY A 275 -6.19 8.97 7.40
N THR A 276 -5.97 7.70 7.67
CA THR A 276 -7.00 6.66 7.63
C THR A 276 -7.48 6.37 9.04
N ASP A 277 -8.79 6.29 9.26
CA ASP A 277 -9.40 5.75 10.46
C ASP A 277 -10.26 4.55 10.11
N VAL A 278 -10.18 3.49 10.92
CA VAL A 278 -11.05 2.32 10.80
C VAL A 278 -12.08 2.39 11.93
N THR A 279 -13.22 2.99 11.64
CA THR A 279 -14.32 3.03 12.61
C THR A 279 -15.21 1.81 12.44
N ILE A 280 -15.22 0.93 13.45
CA ILE A 280 -16.10 -0.24 13.48
C ILE A 280 -17.56 0.21 13.53
N GLY A 281 -18.40 -0.32 12.66
CA GLY A 281 -19.86 -0.16 12.71
C GLY A 281 -20.44 0.94 11.85
N THR A 282 -19.66 1.71 11.12
CA THR A 282 -20.14 2.54 10.01
C THR A 282 -19.96 1.75 8.70
N GLY A 283 -20.93 1.78 7.78
CA GLY A 283 -20.81 1.11 6.48
C GLY A 283 -19.62 1.60 5.63
N ASP A 284 -18.95 2.67 6.05
CA ASP A 284 -17.68 3.16 5.54
C ASP A 284 -16.57 2.87 6.53
N PHE A 285 -15.74 1.88 6.23
CA PHE A 285 -14.59 1.48 7.05
C PHE A 285 -13.49 2.55 7.16
N PHE A 286 -13.53 3.60 6.36
CA PHE A 286 -12.49 4.61 6.26
C PHE A 286 -13.08 6.01 6.34
N VAL A 287 -13.28 6.48 7.54
CA VAL A 287 -13.54 7.91 7.80
C VAL A 287 -12.20 8.63 7.94
N ALA A 288 -12.11 9.89 7.50
CA ALA A 288 -10.92 10.70 7.74
C ALA A 288 -10.63 10.73 9.25
N SER A 289 -9.45 10.30 9.65
CA SER A 289 -9.13 10.14 11.06
C SER A 289 -9.17 11.45 11.83
N LYS A 290 -9.78 11.43 13.02
CA LYS A 290 -9.63 12.51 13.98
C LYS A 290 -8.28 12.36 14.67
N ARG A 291 -7.44 13.37 14.52
CA ARG A 291 -6.16 13.37 15.24
C ARG A 291 -6.38 13.52 16.74
N PRO A 292 -5.58 12.82 17.57
CA PRO A 292 -5.67 12.97 19.02
C PRO A 292 -5.42 14.40 19.48
N LYS A 293 -6.02 14.77 20.63
CA LYS A 293 -5.80 16.07 21.25
C LYS A 293 -4.30 16.29 21.49
N GLY A 294 -3.79 17.47 21.14
CA GLY A 294 -2.37 17.81 21.24
C GLY A 294 -1.53 17.50 19.99
N TYR A 295 -2.12 16.92 18.96
CA TYR A 295 -1.46 16.61 17.68
C TYR A 295 -2.19 17.23 16.48
N PRO A 296 -2.54 18.53 16.48
CA PRO A 296 -3.30 19.13 15.40
C PRO A 296 -2.48 19.20 14.09
N LEU A 297 -3.19 19.28 12.99
CA LEU A 297 -2.65 19.74 11.70
C LEU A 297 -3.14 21.18 11.44
N PRO A 298 -2.41 21.95 10.63
CA PRO A 298 -2.93 23.22 10.11
C PRO A 298 -4.29 23.03 9.42
N GLU A 299 -5.13 24.06 9.47
CA GLU A 299 -6.43 24.02 8.81
C GLU A 299 -6.26 23.76 7.30
N ARG A 300 -7.05 22.83 6.76
CA ARG A 300 -7.02 22.42 5.34
C ARG A 300 -5.65 21.93 4.85
N TYR A 301 -4.83 21.41 5.75
CA TYR A 301 -3.53 20.88 5.37
C TYR A 301 -3.65 19.74 4.35
N ASP A 302 -2.94 19.86 3.24
CA ASP A 302 -2.85 18.82 2.19
C ASP A 302 -1.39 18.37 2.05
N PRO A 303 -1.03 17.18 2.55
CA PRO A 303 0.35 16.67 2.50
C PRO A 303 0.83 16.41 1.07
N VAL A 304 -0.08 16.11 0.14
CA VAL A 304 0.29 15.84 -1.26
C VAL A 304 0.76 17.14 -1.92
N LEU A 305 0.04 18.23 -1.71
CA LEU A 305 0.42 19.56 -2.26
C LEU A 305 1.64 20.14 -1.55
N ASP A 306 1.82 19.86 -0.27
CA ASP A 306 2.93 20.38 0.51
C ASP A 306 4.24 19.63 0.19
N PHE A 307 4.26 18.32 0.34
CA PHE A 307 5.44 17.49 0.06
C PHE A 307 5.66 17.22 -1.43
N GLY A 308 4.61 17.28 -2.23
CA GLY A 308 4.69 17.09 -3.68
C GLY A 308 5.69 18.01 -4.37
N LYS A 309 5.94 19.20 -3.82
CA LYS A 309 6.96 20.14 -4.31
C LYS A 309 8.38 19.58 -4.26
N LEU A 310 8.63 18.62 -3.37
CA LEU A 310 9.92 17.94 -3.26
C LEU A 310 10.13 16.88 -4.35
N VAL A 311 9.04 16.47 -5.00
CA VAL A 311 9.04 15.48 -6.09
C VAL A 311 8.87 16.17 -7.44
N LYS A 312 8.03 17.22 -7.50
CA LYS A 312 7.65 17.93 -8.74
C LYS A 312 8.52 19.14 -8.98
N PHE A 313 9.69 18.91 -9.57
CA PHE A 313 10.61 19.97 -10.05
C PHE A 313 11.23 19.55 -11.39
N ALA A 314 11.76 20.53 -12.12
CA ALA A 314 12.37 20.27 -13.43
C ALA A 314 13.55 19.29 -13.33
N GLY A 315 13.46 18.18 -14.06
CA GLY A 315 14.50 17.13 -14.05
C GLY A 315 14.39 16.13 -12.89
N SER A 316 13.29 16.16 -12.13
CA SER A 316 13.04 15.14 -11.09
C SER A 316 13.06 13.73 -11.71
N PRO A 317 13.78 12.77 -11.10
CA PRO A 317 13.79 11.39 -11.55
C PRO A 317 12.55 10.61 -11.11
N SER A 318 11.75 11.16 -10.20
CA SER A 318 10.62 10.51 -9.54
C SER A 318 9.29 11.07 -10.00
N MET A 319 8.26 10.20 -10.07
CA MET A 319 6.87 10.58 -10.32
C MET A 319 6.09 10.68 -9.02
N LEU A 320 5.25 11.71 -8.91
CA LEU A 320 4.34 11.89 -7.79
C LEU A 320 3.01 11.20 -8.10
N MET A 321 2.68 10.20 -7.29
CA MET A 321 1.38 9.56 -7.26
C MET A 321 0.63 9.96 -5.99
N ALA A 322 -0.68 10.13 -6.11
CA ALA A 322 -1.51 10.45 -4.95
C ALA A 322 -2.71 9.51 -4.84
N ASN A 323 -3.16 9.31 -3.62
CA ASN A 323 -4.34 8.50 -3.32
C ASN A 323 -5.19 9.15 -2.22
N HIS A 324 -6.36 8.57 -1.96
CA HIS A 324 -7.33 8.93 -0.95
C HIS A 324 -8.26 10.09 -1.34
N ASP A 325 -9.49 9.74 -1.70
CA ASP A 325 -10.64 10.63 -1.96
C ASP A 325 -10.44 11.65 -3.10
N TYR A 326 -9.75 11.29 -4.15
CA TYR A 326 -9.74 12.09 -5.37
C TYR A 326 -10.97 11.78 -6.24
N THR A 327 -11.60 12.81 -6.80
CA THR A 327 -12.52 12.64 -7.94
C THR A 327 -11.72 12.62 -9.25
N VAL A 328 -12.35 12.15 -10.32
CA VAL A 328 -11.73 12.12 -11.65
C VAL A 328 -11.39 13.53 -12.10
N GLU A 329 -12.30 14.49 -11.90
CA GLU A 329 -12.14 15.90 -12.30
C GLU A 329 -11.01 16.58 -11.51
N GLU A 330 -10.93 16.33 -10.20
CA GLU A 330 -9.87 16.89 -9.37
C GLU A 330 -8.51 16.34 -9.79
N ALA A 331 -8.41 15.04 -9.99
CA ALA A 331 -7.18 14.38 -10.41
C ALA A 331 -6.73 14.84 -11.81
N ASP A 332 -7.66 14.91 -12.78
CA ASP A 332 -7.38 15.44 -14.12
C ASP A 332 -6.84 16.87 -14.08
N ARG A 333 -7.48 17.74 -13.30
CA ARG A 333 -7.03 19.12 -13.09
C ARG A 333 -5.61 19.19 -12.52
N LEU A 334 -5.32 18.39 -11.47
CA LEU A 334 -4.00 18.41 -10.84
C LEU A 334 -2.90 17.86 -11.75
N VAL A 335 -3.22 16.88 -12.60
CA VAL A 335 -2.28 16.40 -13.63
C VAL A 335 -2.03 17.48 -14.69
N ARG A 336 -3.06 18.15 -15.19
CA ARG A 336 -2.91 19.29 -16.14
C ARG A 336 -2.10 20.43 -15.53
N GLU A 337 -2.28 20.72 -14.25
CA GLU A 337 -1.52 21.73 -13.52
C GLU A 337 -0.10 21.26 -13.16
N GLN A 338 0.30 20.06 -13.56
CA GLN A 338 1.60 19.43 -13.25
C GLN A 338 1.87 19.27 -11.74
N LYS A 339 0.82 19.25 -10.93
CA LYS A 339 0.91 19.02 -9.48
C LYS A 339 0.93 17.54 -9.12
N LEU A 340 0.44 16.68 -10.00
CA LEU A 340 0.51 15.22 -9.94
C LEU A 340 0.99 14.64 -11.25
N ASP A 341 1.52 13.41 -11.21
CA ASP A 341 1.80 12.61 -12.40
C ASP A 341 0.79 11.49 -12.58
N MET A 342 0.33 10.90 -11.47
CA MET A 342 -0.55 9.73 -11.45
C MET A 342 -1.55 9.84 -10.29
N VAL A 343 -2.69 9.18 -10.43
CA VAL A 343 -3.69 9.06 -9.37
C VAL A 343 -4.02 7.59 -9.10
N THR A 344 -4.16 7.27 -7.83
CA THR A 344 -4.59 5.94 -7.38
C THR A 344 -6.04 6.01 -6.93
N PHE A 345 -6.88 5.16 -7.52
CA PHE A 345 -8.21 4.84 -7.00
C PHE A 345 -8.17 3.48 -6.32
N GLY A 346 -8.70 3.41 -5.11
CA GLY A 346 -8.87 2.15 -4.39
C GLY A 346 -10.29 1.62 -4.53
N ARG A 347 -11.19 1.99 -3.61
CA ARG A 347 -12.58 1.52 -3.56
C ARG A 347 -13.35 1.61 -4.88
N PRO A 348 -13.17 2.65 -5.73
CA PRO A 348 -13.81 2.64 -7.05
C PRO A 348 -13.53 1.37 -7.87
N PHE A 349 -12.31 0.82 -7.81
CA PHE A 349 -11.98 -0.44 -8.48
C PHE A 349 -12.61 -1.69 -7.85
N ILE A 350 -13.14 -1.61 -6.63
CA ILE A 350 -13.93 -2.71 -6.06
C ILE A 350 -15.24 -2.83 -6.82
N TYR A 351 -15.96 -1.71 -6.99
CA TYR A 351 -17.32 -1.64 -7.49
C TYR A 351 -17.42 -1.47 -9.01
N ASN A 352 -16.30 -1.11 -9.66
CA ASN A 352 -16.25 -0.83 -11.09
C ASN A 352 -15.10 -1.60 -11.72
N PRO A 353 -15.35 -2.74 -12.37
CA PRO A 353 -14.31 -3.44 -13.14
C PRO A 353 -13.86 -2.65 -14.38
N ASP A 354 -14.58 -1.58 -14.74
CA ASP A 354 -14.50 -0.76 -15.95
C ASP A 354 -14.17 0.72 -15.66
N VAL A 355 -13.31 0.99 -14.69
CA VAL A 355 -12.92 2.36 -14.28
C VAL A 355 -12.41 3.21 -15.44
N ILE A 356 -11.58 2.64 -16.31
CA ILE A 356 -11.00 3.39 -17.44
C ILE A 356 -12.04 3.73 -18.48
N ASN A 357 -12.93 2.80 -18.79
CA ASN A 357 -14.05 3.02 -19.70
C ASN A 357 -14.98 4.13 -19.16
N ARG A 358 -15.28 4.12 -17.86
CA ARG A 358 -16.08 5.18 -17.23
C ARG A 358 -15.41 6.55 -17.33
N ILE A 359 -14.11 6.64 -17.07
CA ILE A 359 -13.34 7.90 -17.24
C ILE A 359 -13.38 8.36 -18.70
N MET A 360 -13.21 7.44 -19.65
CA MET A 360 -13.20 7.75 -21.09
C MET A 360 -14.52 8.34 -21.57
N HIS A 361 -15.63 7.82 -21.06
CA HIS A 361 -16.99 8.21 -21.49
C HIS A 361 -17.69 9.17 -20.52
N GLY A 362 -17.02 9.62 -19.46
CA GLY A 362 -17.59 10.53 -18.46
C GLY A 362 -18.73 9.91 -17.64
N VAL A 363 -18.71 8.59 -17.46
CA VAL A 363 -19.71 7.87 -16.64
C VAL A 363 -19.26 7.88 -15.19
N PRO A 364 -20.10 8.29 -14.23
CA PRO A 364 -19.77 8.28 -12.81
C PRO A 364 -19.40 6.88 -12.29
N PHE A 365 -18.50 6.81 -11.32
CA PHE A 365 -18.23 5.56 -10.61
C PHE A 365 -19.47 5.13 -9.81
N ALA A 366 -19.83 3.85 -9.89
CA ALA A 366 -20.78 3.24 -8.98
C ALA A 366 -20.19 3.19 -7.57
N GLY A 367 -21.03 3.41 -6.57
CA GLY A 367 -20.67 3.26 -5.16
C GLY A 367 -20.97 1.86 -4.62
N ASN A 368 -20.67 1.66 -3.34
CA ASN A 368 -21.05 0.43 -2.64
C ASN A 368 -22.54 0.44 -2.29
N ASP A 369 -23.32 -0.42 -2.91
CA ASP A 369 -24.76 -0.64 -2.65
C ASP A 369 -25.05 -1.98 -1.95
N ARG A 370 -24.01 -2.74 -1.55
CA ARG A 370 -24.10 -4.11 -1.01
C ARG A 370 -23.68 -4.23 0.47
N GLY A 371 -23.34 -3.10 1.11
CA GLY A 371 -23.02 -3.05 2.54
C GLY A 371 -21.57 -3.42 2.89
N SER A 372 -21.31 -3.60 4.19
CA SER A 372 -19.93 -3.71 4.72
C SER A 372 -19.22 -5.02 4.41
N THR A 373 -19.95 -6.11 4.12
CA THR A 373 -19.39 -7.41 3.78
C THR A 373 -18.61 -7.41 2.46
N VAL A 374 -18.80 -6.39 1.62
CA VAL A 374 -18.08 -6.21 0.35
C VAL A 374 -16.55 -6.23 0.53
N HIS A 375 -16.03 -5.72 1.64
CA HIS A 375 -14.59 -5.54 1.84
C HIS A 375 -13.88 -6.83 2.26
N TYR A 376 -14.33 -7.46 3.34
CA TYR A 376 -13.58 -8.54 4.00
C TYR A 376 -14.41 -9.79 4.27
N GLY A 377 -15.67 -9.79 3.89
CA GLY A 377 -16.61 -10.90 4.12
C GLY A 377 -17.38 -10.81 5.44
N PRO A 378 -18.01 -11.91 5.88
CA PRO A 378 -17.93 -13.23 5.26
C PRO A 378 -18.59 -13.32 3.89
N TYR A 379 -18.12 -14.24 3.02
CA TYR A 379 -18.63 -14.47 1.67
C TYR A 379 -19.23 -15.87 1.56
N GLN A 380 -20.28 -16.00 0.74
CA GLN A 380 -20.87 -17.31 0.40
C GLN A 380 -20.07 -18.01 -0.70
N THR A 381 -19.54 -17.23 -1.64
CA THR A 381 -18.67 -17.72 -2.72
C THR A 381 -17.45 -16.80 -2.85
N VAL A 382 -16.39 -17.28 -3.48
CA VAL A 382 -15.16 -16.48 -3.70
C VAL A 382 -15.39 -15.29 -4.64
N ASP A 383 -16.39 -15.34 -5.50
CA ASP A 383 -16.71 -14.29 -6.48
C ASP A 383 -17.69 -13.25 -5.94
N GLU A 384 -18.39 -13.56 -4.86
CA GLU A 384 -19.35 -12.64 -4.24
C GLU A 384 -18.68 -11.33 -3.82
N ASN A 385 -19.23 -10.19 -4.28
CA ASN A 385 -18.69 -8.85 -4.01
C ASN A 385 -17.25 -8.65 -4.51
N TYR A 386 -16.80 -9.47 -5.46
CA TYR A 386 -15.43 -9.45 -6.00
C TYR A 386 -15.43 -9.37 -7.52
N ASN A 387 -16.03 -10.36 -8.20
CA ASN A 387 -16.08 -10.45 -9.66
C ASN A 387 -17.50 -10.29 -10.22
N ASP A 388 -18.50 -10.13 -9.38
CA ASP A 388 -19.92 -10.03 -9.73
C ASP A 388 -20.44 -8.59 -9.87
N TRP A 389 -19.55 -7.61 -9.92
CA TRP A 389 -19.89 -6.21 -10.15
C TRP A 389 -20.12 -5.94 -11.64
N PRO A 390 -21.21 -5.24 -12.01
CA PRO A 390 -21.52 -4.98 -13.41
C PRO A 390 -20.63 -3.87 -13.99
N THR A 391 -20.33 -3.97 -15.28
CA THR A 391 -19.83 -2.84 -16.06
C THR A 391 -20.96 -1.86 -16.40
N ALA A 392 -20.60 -0.61 -16.71
CA ALA A 392 -21.56 0.36 -17.20
C ALA A 392 -22.05 -0.04 -18.60
N THR A 393 -23.33 0.25 -18.87
CA THR A 393 -23.85 0.25 -20.24
C THR A 393 -23.44 1.57 -20.89
N ILE A 394 -22.54 1.51 -21.88
CA ILE A 394 -21.98 2.67 -22.57
C ILE A 394 -22.50 2.70 -24.01
#